data_e084c84cbad8ded307befc5efb55bac2
#
_entry.id   e084c84cbad8ded307befc5efb55bac2
#
_cell.length_a   1.000
_cell.length_b   1.000
_cell.length_c   1.000
_cell.angle_alpha   90.00
_cell.angle_beta   90.00
_cell.angle_gamma   90.00
#
_symmetry.space_group_name_H-M   'P 1'
#
loop_
_entity.id
_entity.type
_entity.pdbx_description
1 polymer ?
#
loop_
_entity_poly.entity_id
_entity_poly.type
_entity_poly.pdbx_seq_one_letter_code
_entity_poly.pdbx_strand_id
1 'polypeptide(L)'
;MAGLSTRNYLRAVESVLEGYGIEKSSVSRQFVAASCNQLRVLCERRLEDLNLVVLMIDGIHFGGQVLVVALGIAEGGAKHVLGVWQGATENTTVVKGLLEDMVDRGLNRQRRYLVVIDGSKALRAGVERVFGEQVEVQRCQIHKRRNVKEYLPENCQKDYDRRMRNAYAMNHYAEAKEALQKIFRQLERINPSAARSLEISLCQTM
;
A
#
# COMPACT_ATOMS: atom_id res chain seq x y z
N MET A 1 16.70 4.74 -6.39
CA MET A 1 16.68 5.19 -7.80
C MET A 1 15.32 5.81 -8.06
N ALA A 2 15.27 7.05 -8.56
CA ALA A 2 14.04 7.65 -9.03
C ALA A 2 13.49 6.79 -10.18
N GLY A 3 12.18 6.47 -10.16
CA GLY A 3 11.54 5.58 -11.10
C GLY A 3 11.44 6.14 -12.52
N LEU A 4 12.55 6.13 -13.23
CA LEU A 4 12.58 6.40 -14.65
C LEU A 4 12.18 5.11 -15.38
N SER A 5 11.21 5.20 -16.29
CA SER A 5 10.97 4.09 -17.21
C SER A 5 12.24 3.84 -18.03
N THR A 6 12.49 2.60 -18.42
CA THR A 6 13.66 2.25 -19.25
C THR A 6 13.74 3.09 -20.54
N ARG A 7 12.60 3.56 -21.07
CA ARG A 7 12.55 4.47 -22.23
C ARG A 7 13.06 5.89 -21.93
N ASN A 8 12.75 6.42 -20.75
CA ASN A 8 13.18 7.76 -20.33
C ASN A 8 14.64 7.74 -19.87
N TYR A 9 15.09 6.63 -19.28
CA TYR A 9 16.50 6.43 -18.94
C TYR A 9 17.37 6.39 -20.21
N LEU A 10 16.92 5.68 -21.25
CA LEU A 10 17.61 5.62 -22.52
C LEU A 10 17.76 7.01 -23.17
N ARG A 11 16.71 7.86 -23.14
CA ARG A 11 16.79 9.24 -23.66
C ARG A 11 17.78 10.12 -22.90
N ALA A 12 17.83 9.97 -21.56
CA ALA A 12 18.77 10.74 -20.74
C ALA A 12 20.24 10.30 -20.93
N VAL A 13 20.47 9.06 -21.38
CA VAL A 13 21.79 8.47 -21.53
C VAL A 13 22.20 8.35 -23.01
N GLU A 14 21.26 8.44 -23.98
CA GLU A 14 21.54 8.31 -25.43
C GLU A 14 22.65 9.26 -25.88
N SER A 15 22.61 10.52 -25.48
CA SER A 15 23.63 11.51 -25.86
C SER A 15 25.01 11.23 -25.23
N VAL A 16 25.07 10.53 -24.11
CA VAL A 16 26.30 10.11 -23.44
C VAL A 16 26.82 8.80 -24.04
N LEU A 17 25.91 7.88 -24.38
CA LEU A 17 26.25 6.55 -24.88
C LEU A 17 26.75 6.57 -26.34
N GLU A 18 26.23 7.45 -27.17
CA GLU A 18 26.73 7.65 -28.55
C GLU A 18 28.22 8.01 -28.56
N GLY A 19 28.68 8.75 -27.54
CA GLY A 19 30.11 9.08 -27.38
C GLY A 19 30.98 7.91 -26.88
N TYR A 20 30.39 6.84 -26.31
CA TYR A 20 31.15 5.72 -25.74
C TYR A 20 30.92 4.37 -26.45
N GLY A 21 30.13 4.33 -27.53
CA GLY A 21 29.88 3.08 -28.28
C GLY A 21 29.12 2.01 -27.57
N ILE A 22 28.31 2.34 -26.51
CA ILE A 22 27.55 1.39 -25.72
C ILE A 22 26.18 1.16 -26.36
N GLU A 23 25.89 -0.08 -26.78
CA GLU A 23 24.61 -0.45 -27.36
C GLU A 23 23.43 -0.35 -26.35
N LYS A 24 22.25 0.05 -26.85
CA LYS A 24 20.99 0.12 -26.07
C LYS A 24 20.67 -1.19 -25.31
N SER A 25 20.98 -2.34 -25.95
CA SER A 25 20.81 -3.67 -25.36
C SER A 25 21.72 -3.90 -24.13
N SER A 26 22.92 -3.33 -24.12
CA SER A 26 23.88 -3.46 -23.00
C SER A 26 23.41 -2.62 -21.79
N VAL A 27 22.92 -1.39 -22.03
CA VAL A 27 22.36 -0.55 -20.97
C VAL A 27 21.12 -1.19 -20.36
N SER A 28 20.23 -1.74 -21.17
CA SER A 28 19.04 -2.44 -20.69
C SER A 28 19.42 -3.65 -19.83
N ARG A 29 20.38 -4.45 -20.26
CA ARG A 29 20.88 -5.63 -19.49
C ARG A 29 21.52 -5.21 -18.18
N GLN A 30 22.35 -4.17 -18.15
CA GLN A 30 22.96 -3.66 -16.92
C GLN A 30 21.92 -3.10 -15.96
N PHE A 31 20.90 -2.39 -16.47
CA PHE A 31 19.80 -1.89 -15.66
C PHE A 31 19.00 -3.03 -15.04
N VAL A 32 18.65 -4.07 -15.82
CA VAL A 32 17.95 -5.26 -15.33
C VAL A 32 18.79 -5.97 -14.25
N ALA A 33 20.08 -6.20 -14.53
CA ALA A 33 20.96 -6.85 -13.55
C ALA A 33 21.11 -6.06 -12.24
N ALA A 34 21.26 -4.74 -12.31
CA ALA A 34 21.33 -3.86 -11.15
C ALA A 34 20.00 -3.87 -10.36
N SER A 35 18.85 -3.84 -11.07
CA SER A 35 17.54 -3.92 -10.46
C SER A 35 17.29 -5.25 -9.77
N CYS A 36 17.66 -6.36 -10.41
CA CYS A 36 17.59 -7.70 -9.80
C CYS A 36 18.45 -7.79 -8.53
N ASN A 37 19.66 -7.24 -8.54
CA ASN A 37 20.52 -7.22 -7.36
C ASN A 37 19.92 -6.40 -6.21
N GLN A 38 19.35 -5.22 -6.51
CA GLN A 38 18.66 -4.41 -5.50
C GLN A 38 17.43 -5.11 -4.92
N LEU A 39 16.67 -5.81 -5.76
CA LEU A 39 15.54 -6.63 -5.32
C LEU A 39 15.99 -7.78 -4.41
N ARG A 40 17.07 -8.48 -4.79
CA ARG A 40 17.65 -9.56 -3.98
C ARG A 40 18.07 -9.05 -2.60
N VAL A 41 18.81 -7.94 -2.54
CA VAL A 41 19.23 -7.32 -1.26
C VAL A 41 18.01 -6.94 -0.41
N LEU A 42 16.94 -6.43 -1.03
CA LEU A 42 15.69 -6.12 -0.33
C LEU A 42 15.04 -7.38 0.24
N CYS A 43 14.94 -8.45 -0.55
CA CYS A 43 14.28 -9.70 -0.16
C CYS A 43 15.09 -10.55 0.83
N GLU A 44 16.41 -10.40 0.87
CA GLU A 44 17.30 -11.12 1.80
C GLU A 44 17.58 -10.36 3.10
N ARG A 45 17.22 -9.05 3.15
CA ARG A 45 17.49 -8.19 4.30
C ARG A 45 16.80 -8.71 5.57
N ARG A 46 17.55 -8.80 6.66
CA ARG A 46 17.02 -9.11 7.99
C ARG A 46 16.16 -7.98 8.52
N LEU A 47 15.12 -8.31 9.27
CA LEU A 47 14.09 -7.36 9.74
C LEU A 47 14.03 -7.26 11.28
N GLU A 48 14.77 -8.07 12.02
CA GLU A 48 14.74 -8.12 13.48
C GLU A 48 15.10 -6.78 14.16
N ASP A 49 16.04 -6.02 13.56
CA ASP A 49 16.50 -4.75 14.12
C ASP A 49 15.57 -3.57 13.80
N LEU A 50 14.55 -3.79 12.99
CA LEU A 50 13.58 -2.76 12.64
C LEU A 50 12.50 -2.67 13.71
N ASN A 51 12.51 -1.60 14.52
CA ASN A 51 11.48 -1.33 15.52
C ASN A 51 10.16 -0.89 14.86
N LEU A 52 9.55 -1.80 14.09
CA LEU A 52 8.33 -1.52 13.33
C LEU A 52 7.11 -1.45 14.25
N VAL A 53 6.23 -0.48 14.00
CA VAL A 53 4.94 -0.29 14.69
C VAL A 53 3.76 -0.34 13.73
N VAL A 54 3.96 0.01 12.46
CA VAL A 54 2.93 -0.07 11.42
C VAL A 54 3.42 -0.92 10.26
N LEU A 55 2.54 -1.76 9.75
CA LEU A 55 2.73 -2.51 8.50
C LEU A 55 1.68 -2.03 7.50
N MET A 56 2.09 -1.55 6.34
CA MET A 56 1.19 -1.20 5.24
C MET A 56 1.35 -2.23 4.13
N ILE A 57 0.25 -2.84 3.71
CA ILE A 57 0.24 -3.89 2.67
C ILE A 57 -0.73 -3.47 1.58
N ASP A 58 -0.27 -3.49 0.34
CA ASP A 58 -1.05 -3.03 -0.81
C ASP A 58 -0.75 -3.89 -2.04
N GLY A 59 -1.77 -4.07 -2.89
CA GLY A 59 -1.65 -4.75 -4.17
C GLY A 59 -1.48 -3.75 -5.32
N ILE A 60 -0.43 -3.92 -6.10
CA ILE A 60 -0.13 -3.06 -7.27
C ILE A 60 -0.28 -3.90 -8.54
N HIS A 61 -1.13 -3.46 -9.46
CA HIS A 61 -1.27 -4.09 -10.77
C HIS A 61 -0.20 -3.56 -11.73
N PHE A 62 0.62 -4.46 -12.26
CA PHE A 62 1.69 -4.12 -13.19
C PHE A 62 1.87 -5.22 -14.25
N GLY A 63 1.78 -4.87 -15.54
CA GLY A 63 2.04 -5.79 -16.65
C GLY A 63 1.20 -7.07 -16.65
N GLY A 64 -0.07 -7.00 -16.21
CA GLY A 64 -0.96 -8.17 -16.10
C GLY A 64 -0.69 -9.07 -14.87
N GLN A 65 0.23 -8.66 -14.00
CA GLN A 65 0.55 -9.33 -12.73
C GLN A 65 0.12 -8.45 -11.55
N VAL A 66 -0.02 -9.07 -10.39
CA VAL A 66 -0.24 -8.37 -9.12
C VAL A 66 1.04 -8.47 -8.29
N LEU A 67 1.55 -7.32 -7.86
CA LEU A 67 2.64 -7.23 -6.90
C LEU A 67 2.07 -6.84 -5.54
N VAL A 68 2.15 -7.72 -4.55
CA VAL A 68 1.83 -7.37 -3.18
C VAL A 68 3.08 -6.80 -2.53
N VAL A 69 2.99 -5.58 -2.02
CA VAL A 69 4.10 -4.83 -1.43
C VAL A 69 3.84 -4.61 0.04
N ALA A 70 4.84 -4.85 0.88
CA ALA A 70 4.81 -4.51 2.29
C ALA A 70 5.78 -3.36 2.61
N LEU A 71 5.26 -2.34 3.29
CA LEU A 71 6.02 -1.21 3.83
C LEU A 71 5.87 -1.20 5.35
N GLY A 72 6.97 -1.06 6.08
CA GLY A 72 7.00 -0.88 7.52
C GLY A 72 7.27 0.57 7.90
N ILE A 73 6.68 1.01 9.01
CA ILE A 73 7.01 2.28 9.65
C ILE A 73 7.57 1.96 11.04
N ALA A 74 8.78 2.40 11.30
CA ALA A 74 9.42 2.25 12.60
C ALA A 74 8.88 3.27 13.62
N GLU A 75 9.09 3.03 14.89
CA GLU A 75 8.70 3.90 16.01
C GLU A 75 9.17 5.35 15.83
N GLY A 76 10.38 5.54 15.28
CA GLY A 76 10.93 6.85 14.92
C GLY A 76 10.38 7.47 13.64
N GLY A 77 9.37 6.87 12.98
CA GLY A 77 8.75 7.36 11.75
C GLY A 77 9.50 6.99 10.46
N ALA A 78 10.64 6.32 10.53
CA ALA A 78 11.37 5.85 9.36
C ALA A 78 10.55 4.80 8.58
N LYS A 79 10.56 4.92 7.25
CA LYS A 79 9.82 4.03 6.35
C LYS A 79 10.76 3.04 5.67
N HIS A 80 10.40 1.77 5.70
CA HIS A 80 11.17 0.68 5.12
C HIS A 80 10.29 -0.16 4.19
N VAL A 81 10.71 -0.34 2.94
CA VAL A 81 10.10 -1.37 2.09
C VAL A 81 10.55 -2.71 2.65
N LEU A 82 9.64 -3.57 3.04
CA LEU A 82 9.95 -4.84 3.72
C LEU A 82 10.01 -6.02 2.76
N GLY A 83 9.19 -6.00 1.71
CA GLY A 83 9.17 -7.07 0.72
C GLY A 83 8.21 -6.77 -0.42
N VAL A 84 8.40 -7.53 -1.48
CA VAL A 84 7.54 -7.53 -2.68
C VAL A 84 7.31 -8.97 -3.07
N TRP A 85 6.05 -9.34 -3.31
CA TRP A 85 5.67 -10.69 -3.71
C TRP A 85 4.81 -10.66 -4.96
N GLN A 86 5.17 -11.44 -5.96
CA GLN A 86 4.42 -11.50 -7.21
C GLN A 86 3.39 -12.62 -7.18
N GLY A 87 2.19 -12.33 -7.68
CA GLY A 87 1.13 -13.31 -7.91
C GLY A 87 0.39 -13.03 -9.21
N ALA A 88 -0.29 -14.03 -9.76
CA ALA A 88 -1.19 -13.83 -10.89
C ALA A 88 -2.43 -13.01 -10.50
N THR A 89 -2.86 -13.14 -9.24
CA THR A 89 -3.96 -12.41 -8.64
C THR A 89 -3.64 -12.08 -7.19
N GLU A 90 -4.24 -11.03 -6.65
CA GLU A 90 -4.23 -10.77 -5.22
C GLU A 90 -5.12 -11.81 -4.51
N ASN A 91 -4.49 -12.75 -3.82
CA ASN A 91 -5.19 -13.78 -3.06
C ASN A 91 -4.51 -14.03 -1.72
N THR A 92 -5.24 -14.67 -0.81
CA THR A 92 -4.76 -14.93 0.56
C THR A 92 -3.44 -15.69 0.62
N THR A 93 -3.17 -16.59 -0.33
CA THR A 93 -1.93 -17.39 -0.39
C THR A 93 -0.72 -16.50 -0.71
N VAL A 94 -0.86 -15.58 -1.66
CA VAL A 94 0.19 -14.62 -2.03
C VAL A 94 0.53 -13.71 -0.85
N VAL A 95 -0.49 -13.17 -0.18
CA VAL A 95 -0.32 -12.33 1.00
C VAL A 95 0.34 -13.09 2.15
N LYS A 96 -0.13 -14.31 2.41
CA LYS A 96 0.46 -15.20 3.42
C LYS A 96 1.93 -15.47 3.12
N GLY A 97 2.27 -15.80 1.86
CA GLY A 97 3.66 -16.05 1.44
C GLY A 97 4.58 -14.86 1.71
N LEU A 98 4.16 -13.64 1.37
CA LEU A 98 4.90 -12.42 1.67
C LEU A 98 5.14 -12.25 3.17
N LEU A 99 4.09 -12.44 3.98
CA LEU A 99 4.18 -12.23 5.43
C LEU A 99 5.01 -13.31 6.12
N GLU A 100 4.92 -14.56 5.67
CA GLU A 100 5.75 -15.66 6.18
C GLU A 100 7.24 -15.44 5.84
N ASP A 101 7.55 -15.00 4.60
CA ASP A 101 8.90 -14.60 4.23
C ASP A 101 9.44 -13.49 5.14
N MET A 102 8.62 -12.50 5.47
CA MET A 102 9.03 -11.44 6.40
C MET A 102 9.29 -11.99 7.81
N VAL A 103 8.48 -12.94 8.29
CA VAL A 103 8.69 -13.61 9.59
C VAL A 103 9.98 -14.41 9.58
N ASP A 104 10.26 -15.16 8.52
CA ASP A 104 11.51 -15.93 8.36
C ASP A 104 12.76 -15.03 8.34
N ARG A 105 12.60 -13.79 7.85
CA ARG A 105 13.64 -12.76 7.90
C ARG A 105 13.70 -11.98 9.23
N GLY A 106 12.96 -12.40 10.25
CA GLY A 106 13.05 -11.87 11.60
C GLY A 106 11.95 -10.88 12.01
N LEU A 107 10.88 -10.70 11.20
CA LEU A 107 9.72 -9.94 11.66
C LEU A 107 9.06 -10.69 12.83
N ASN A 108 8.96 -10.05 13.99
CA ASN A 108 8.42 -10.70 15.18
C ASN A 108 6.90 -10.89 15.08
N ARG A 109 6.44 -12.12 14.91
CA ARG A 109 5.02 -12.48 14.80
C ARG A 109 4.20 -12.14 16.07
N GLN A 110 4.83 -12.08 17.23
CA GLN A 110 4.13 -11.83 18.51
C GLN A 110 4.05 -10.35 18.86
N ARG A 111 4.75 -9.49 18.12
CA ARG A 111 4.68 -8.04 18.32
C ARG A 111 3.34 -7.50 17.80
N ARG A 112 2.75 -6.57 18.53
CA ARG A 112 1.54 -5.86 18.07
C ARG A 112 1.92 -4.84 17.00
N TYR A 113 1.25 -4.93 15.84
CA TYR A 113 1.38 -4.00 14.73
C TYR A 113 0.01 -3.40 14.42
N LEU A 114 0.00 -2.12 14.03
CA LEU A 114 -1.12 -1.58 13.30
C LEU A 114 -0.94 -1.96 11.82
N VAL A 115 -1.78 -2.83 11.31
CA VAL A 115 -1.72 -3.25 9.90
C VAL A 115 -2.68 -2.42 9.07
N VAL A 116 -2.16 -1.67 8.10
CA VAL A 116 -2.95 -0.83 7.20
C VAL A 116 -3.06 -1.53 5.84
N ILE A 117 -4.29 -1.85 5.45
CA ILE A 117 -4.60 -2.48 4.16
C ILE A 117 -5.68 -1.70 3.40
N ASP A 118 -5.86 -1.97 2.11
CA ASP A 118 -7.04 -1.53 1.37
C ASP A 118 -8.33 -2.21 1.91
N GLY A 119 -9.37 -2.37 1.20
CA GLY A 119 -10.55 -3.12 1.68
C GLY A 119 -10.60 -4.57 1.23
N SER A 120 -9.50 -5.11 0.74
CA SER A 120 -9.41 -6.47 0.22
C SER A 120 -9.62 -7.52 1.32
N LYS A 121 -10.57 -8.43 1.08
CA LYS A 121 -10.79 -9.59 1.96
C LYS A 121 -9.59 -10.54 1.95
N ALA A 122 -8.87 -10.63 0.82
CA ALA A 122 -7.70 -11.48 0.68
C ALA A 122 -6.53 -10.98 1.52
N LEU A 123 -6.27 -9.65 1.52
CA LEU A 123 -5.26 -9.03 2.39
C LEU A 123 -5.60 -9.27 3.86
N ARG A 124 -6.85 -9.01 4.26
CA ARG A 124 -7.28 -9.21 5.64
C ARG A 124 -7.10 -10.67 6.09
N ALA A 125 -7.60 -11.62 5.30
CA ALA A 125 -7.48 -13.04 5.62
C ALA A 125 -6.02 -13.52 5.66
N GLY A 126 -5.14 -12.99 4.81
CA GLY A 126 -3.70 -13.28 4.85
C GLY A 126 -3.03 -12.77 6.12
N VAL A 127 -3.35 -11.54 6.52
CA VAL A 127 -2.85 -10.91 7.76
C VAL A 127 -3.31 -11.70 8.99
N GLU A 128 -4.60 -12.01 9.10
CA GLU A 128 -5.18 -12.78 10.21
C GLU A 128 -4.59 -14.20 10.34
N ARG A 129 -4.29 -14.86 9.20
CA ARG A 129 -3.64 -16.18 9.20
C ARG A 129 -2.21 -16.15 9.75
N VAL A 130 -1.48 -15.06 9.57
CA VAL A 130 -0.08 -14.96 10.00
C VAL A 130 0.03 -14.39 11.41
N PHE A 131 -0.72 -13.33 11.73
CA PHE A 131 -0.63 -12.61 13.00
C PHE A 131 -1.74 -12.98 14.01
N GLY A 132 -2.73 -13.76 13.59
CA GLY A 132 -3.90 -14.12 14.40
C GLY A 132 -5.06 -13.12 14.27
N GLU A 133 -6.23 -13.50 14.77
CA GLU A 133 -7.47 -12.71 14.64
C GLU A 133 -7.47 -11.41 15.45
N GLN A 134 -6.60 -11.31 16.45
CA GLN A 134 -6.48 -10.12 17.32
C GLN A 134 -5.60 -9.03 16.77
N VAL A 135 -5.08 -9.19 15.54
CA VAL A 135 -4.28 -8.16 14.88
C VAL A 135 -5.11 -6.90 14.62
N GLU A 136 -4.54 -5.75 14.94
CA GLU A 136 -5.19 -4.46 14.68
C GLU A 136 -5.09 -4.09 13.20
N VAL A 137 -6.22 -4.18 12.49
CA VAL A 137 -6.29 -3.89 11.06
C VAL A 137 -7.04 -2.57 10.82
N GLN A 138 -6.33 -1.61 10.25
CA GLN A 138 -6.87 -0.32 9.82
C GLN A 138 -7.06 -0.31 8.30
N ARG A 139 -8.21 0.13 7.85
CA ARG A 139 -8.42 0.34 6.41
C ARG A 139 -7.72 1.61 5.93
N CYS A 140 -7.02 1.54 4.81
CA CYS A 140 -6.32 2.67 4.19
C CYS A 140 -7.30 3.81 3.85
N GLN A 141 -7.11 4.97 4.47
CA GLN A 141 -7.97 6.14 4.28
C GLN A 141 -7.95 6.67 2.83
N ILE A 142 -6.82 6.54 2.13
CA ILE A 142 -6.68 6.96 0.73
C ILE A 142 -7.55 6.09 -0.17
N HIS A 143 -7.45 4.77 -0.04
CA HIS A 143 -8.29 3.82 -0.79
C HIS A 143 -9.77 4.00 -0.45
N LYS A 144 -10.08 4.20 0.83
CA LYS A 144 -11.45 4.46 1.26
C LYS A 144 -12.05 5.69 0.58
N ARG A 145 -11.33 6.81 0.55
CA ARG A 145 -11.79 8.03 -0.11
C ARG A 145 -11.97 7.83 -1.62
N ARG A 146 -11.05 7.10 -2.27
CA ARG A 146 -11.17 6.75 -3.69
C ARG A 146 -12.43 5.94 -3.95
N ASN A 147 -12.68 4.89 -3.16
CA ASN A 147 -13.85 4.04 -3.31
C ASN A 147 -15.16 4.81 -3.11
N VAL A 148 -15.23 5.72 -2.14
CA VAL A 148 -16.41 6.57 -1.95
C VAL A 148 -16.62 7.48 -3.16
N LYS A 149 -15.56 8.07 -3.71
CA LYS A 149 -15.62 8.95 -4.88
C LYS A 149 -16.17 8.26 -6.13
N GLU A 150 -15.83 7.00 -6.35
CA GLU A 150 -16.29 6.22 -7.52
C GLU A 150 -17.82 6.09 -7.60
N TYR A 151 -18.51 6.20 -6.45
CA TYR A 151 -19.97 6.20 -6.39
C TYR A 151 -20.61 7.60 -6.52
N LEU A 152 -19.81 8.67 -6.60
CA LEU A 152 -20.31 10.04 -6.60
C LEU A 152 -20.28 10.66 -8.00
N PRO A 153 -21.28 11.51 -8.33
CA PRO A 153 -21.22 12.36 -9.52
C PRO A 153 -19.96 13.25 -9.51
N GLU A 154 -19.38 13.48 -10.68
CA GLU A 154 -18.12 14.20 -10.83
C GLU A 154 -18.10 15.58 -10.15
N ASN A 155 -19.23 16.31 -10.23
CA ASN A 155 -19.37 17.63 -9.62
C ASN A 155 -19.28 17.62 -8.09
N CYS A 156 -19.53 16.47 -7.43
CA CYS A 156 -19.47 16.33 -5.97
C CYS A 156 -18.13 15.71 -5.49
N GLN A 157 -17.40 14.99 -6.35
CA GLN A 157 -16.23 14.18 -5.96
C GLN A 157 -15.17 14.98 -5.23
N LYS A 158 -14.80 16.15 -5.75
CA LYS A 158 -13.73 17.00 -5.16
C LYS A 158 -14.10 17.51 -3.78
N ASP A 159 -15.37 17.91 -3.58
CA ASP A 159 -15.81 18.43 -2.30
C ASP A 159 -15.85 17.33 -1.23
N TYR A 160 -16.46 16.19 -1.53
CA TYR A 160 -16.52 15.07 -0.59
C TYR A 160 -15.12 14.49 -0.28
N ASP A 161 -14.21 14.40 -1.26
CA ASP A 161 -12.82 13.98 -1.01
C ASP A 161 -12.10 14.93 -0.04
N ARG A 162 -12.24 16.25 -0.24
CA ARG A 162 -11.69 17.27 0.66
C ARG A 162 -12.26 17.14 2.07
N ARG A 163 -13.56 16.98 2.21
CA ARG A 163 -14.24 16.87 3.50
C ARG A 163 -13.85 15.63 4.26
N MET A 164 -13.79 14.47 3.59
CA MET A 164 -13.29 13.22 4.19
C MET A 164 -11.82 13.36 4.61
N ARG A 165 -10.97 13.97 3.77
CA ARG A 165 -9.56 14.21 4.11
C ARG A 165 -9.44 15.07 5.36
N ASN A 166 -10.23 16.15 5.48
CA ASN A 166 -10.21 17.02 6.65
C ASN A 166 -10.69 16.30 7.91
N ALA A 167 -11.74 15.48 7.79
CA ALA A 167 -12.22 14.66 8.91
C ALA A 167 -11.16 13.67 9.40
N TYR A 168 -10.48 12.97 8.48
CA TYR A 168 -9.38 12.04 8.84
C TYR A 168 -8.12 12.74 9.38
N ALA A 169 -7.96 14.04 9.14
CA ALA A 169 -6.83 14.83 9.65
C ALA A 169 -7.09 15.45 11.03
N MET A 170 -8.26 15.25 11.61
CA MET A 170 -8.58 15.76 12.94
C MET A 170 -7.80 15.02 14.03
N ASN A 171 -7.32 15.76 15.03
CA ASN A 171 -6.52 15.20 16.11
C ASN A 171 -7.33 14.41 17.15
N HIS A 172 -8.63 14.71 17.25
CA HIS A 172 -9.53 14.08 18.23
C HIS A 172 -10.46 13.09 17.54
N TYR A 173 -10.42 11.84 17.98
CA TYR A 173 -11.23 10.75 17.41
C TYR A 173 -12.74 11.07 17.43
N ALA A 174 -13.26 11.62 18.52
CA ALA A 174 -14.69 11.96 18.64
C ALA A 174 -15.12 12.97 17.58
N GLU A 175 -14.32 14.01 17.33
CA GLU A 175 -14.58 15.05 16.33
C GLU A 175 -14.49 14.47 14.90
N ALA A 176 -13.46 13.66 14.64
CA ALA A 176 -13.29 12.97 13.36
C ALA A 176 -14.48 12.06 13.06
N LYS A 177 -14.92 11.27 14.06
CA LYS A 177 -16.07 10.38 13.95
C LYS A 177 -17.36 11.16 13.66
N GLU A 178 -17.61 12.24 14.40
CA GLU A 178 -18.78 13.10 14.17
C GLU A 178 -18.79 13.73 12.77
N ALA A 179 -17.62 14.22 12.31
CA ALA A 179 -17.48 14.78 10.97
C ALA A 179 -17.75 13.73 9.88
N LEU A 180 -17.23 12.51 10.03
CA LEU A 180 -17.50 11.40 9.12
C LEU A 180 -18.98 10.97 9.14
N GLN A 181 -19.62 10.95 10.30
CA GLN A 181 -21.06 10.67 10.41
C GLN A 181 -21.92 11.74 9.71
N LYS A 182 -21.55 13.01 9.80
CA LYS A 182 -22.23 14.08 9.03
C LYS A 182 -22.09 13.85 7.53
N ILE A 183 -20.90 13.48 7.06
CA ILE A 183 -20.65 13.14 5.66
C ILE A 183 -21.50 11.93 5.25
N PHE A 184 -21.51 10.86 6.05
CA PHE A 184 -22.30 9.66 5.82
C PHE A 184 -23.78 9.95 5.58
N ARG A 185 -24.44 10.72 6.47
CA ARG A 185 -25.85 11.10 6.34
C ARG A 185 -26.15 11.89 5.06
N GLN A 186 -25.20 12.65 4.57
CA GLN A 186 -25.36 13.40 3.32
C GLN A 186 -25.18 12.48 2.10
N LEU A 187 -24.21 11.55 2.18
CA LEU A 187 -23.99 10.54 1.14
C LEU A 187 -25.20 9.61 0.98
N GLU A 188 -25.90 9.26 2.04
CA GLU A 188 -27.13 8.44 1.97
C GLU A 188 -28.18 9.06 1.05
N ARG A 189 -28.28 10.42 1.02
CA ARG A 189 -29.22 11.15 0.18
C ARG A 189 -28.78 11.26 -1.28
N ILE A 190 -27.48 11.16 -1.56
CA ILE A 190 -26.91 11.28 -2.90
C ILE A 190 -26.76 9.90 -3.55
N ASN A 191 -26.10 8.99 -2.85
CA ASN A 191 -25.86 7.63 -3.28
C ASN A 191 -25.65 6.71 -2.07
N PRO A 192 -26.61 5.82 -1.78
CA PRO A 192 -26.49 4.87 -0.67
C PRO A 192 -25.27 3.95 -0.74
N SER A 193 -24.73 3.67 -1.94
CA SER A 193 -23.52 2.85 -2.09
C SER A 193 -22.27 3.62 -1.64
N ALA A 194 -22.20 4.91 -1.90
CA ALA A 194 -21.15 5.79 -1.37
C ALA A 194 -21.19 5.82 0.17
N ALA A 195 -22.39 5.96 0.76
CA ALA A 195 -22.59 5.93 2.20
C ALA A 195 -22.12 4.60 2.81
N ARG A 196 -22.60 3.46 2.28
CA ARG A 196 -22.15 2.12 2.72
C ARG A 196 -20.64 1.93 2.59
N SER A 197 -20.05 2.47 1.51
CA SER A 197 -18.59 2.45 1.34
C SER A 197 -17.87 3.20 2.47
N LEU A 198 -18.42 4.31 2.99
CA LEU A 198 -17.87 5.06 4.11
C LEU A 198 -18.11 4.34 5.46
N GLU A 199 -19.30 3.78 5.69
CA GLU A 199 -19.72 3.17 6.95
C GLU A 199 -18.81 2.03 7.41
N ILE A 200 -18.42 1.14 6.51
CA ILE A 200 -17.53 0.00 6.81
C ILE A 200 -16.22 0.46 7.49
N SER A 201 -15.80 1.73 7.30
CA SER A 201 -14.63 2.29 7.99
C SER A 201 -14.88 2.67 9.44
N LEU A 202 -16.10 3.10 9.77
CA LEU A 202 -16.44 3.56 11.11
C LEU A 202 -16.55 2.40 12.11
N CYS A 203 -16.88 1.19 11.62
CA CYS A 203 -16.98 -0.02 12.44
C CYS A 203 -15.63 -0.73 12.67
N GLN A 204 -14.60 -0.46 11.88
CA GLN A 204 -13.29 -1.13 11.98
C GLN A 204 -12.27 -0.37 12.85
N THR A 205 -12.69 0.71 13.49
CA THR A 205 -11.86 1.59 14.32
C THR A 205 -12.22 1.54 15.81
N MET A 206 -12.85 0.46 16.25
CA MET A 206 -13.09 0.22 17.70
C MET A 206 -12.23 -0.91 18.20
#